data_707eb23ac11a40f94ba7f18c48b5d38f
#
_entry.id   707eb23ac11a40f94ba7f18c48b5d38f
#
_cell.length_a   1.000
_cell.length_b   1.000
_cell.length_c   1.000
_cell.angle_alpha   90.00
_cell.angle_beta   90.00
_cell.angle_gamma   90.00
#
_symmetry.space_group_name_H-M   'P 1'
#
loop_
_entity.id
_entity.type
_entity.pdbx_description
1 polymer ?
#
loop_
_entity_poly.entity_id
_entity_poly.type
_entity_poly.pdbx_seq_one_letter_code
_entity_poly.pdbx_strand_id
1 'polypeptide(L)'
;MLPFLKAPADAPLMTDKHEIDARYRYWRRHILLTIWLGYALFYFTRKSFNAAVPEILANGVLSRSDIGLLATLFYITYGVSKFVSGIVSDRSNARYFMGIGLIATGIINILFGFSTSLWAFAVLWVLNAFFQGWGSPVCARLLTAWYSRTERGGWWALWNTAHNVGGALIPIVMAASALHYGWRAGMMIAGCMAIVVGIFLCWRLRDRPQALGLPAVGEWRHDALEIAQQQEGAGLTRKEILTKYVLLNPYIWLLSFCYVLVYVVRAAINDWGNLYMSETLGVDLVTANTAVTMFELGGFIGALVAGWGSDKLFNGNRGPMNLIFAAGILLSVGSLWLMPFASYVMQATCFFTIGFFVFGSQMLIGMAAAECSHKEAAGAATGFVGLFAYLGASLAGWPLAKVLDTWHWSGFFVVIAIAAGISALLLLPFLNAQTPREA
;
A
#
# COMPACT_ATOMS: atom_id res chain seq x y z
N MET A 1 -0.72 0.49 -27.24
CA MET A 1 -1.67 0.85 -26.15
C MET A 1 -2.96 1.31 -26.82
N LEU A 2 -4.10 0.81 -26.35
CA LEU A 2 -5.41 1.19 -26.90
C LEU A 2 -5.63 2.71 -26.74
N PRO A 3 -6.26 3.39 -27.72
CA PRO A 3 -6.37 4.86 -27.70
C PRO A 3 -7.00 5.44 -26.43
N PHE A 4 -8.04 4.80 -25.89
CA PHE A 4 -8.74 5.24 -24.69
C PHE A 4 -7.92 5.07 -23.38
N LEU A 5 -6.90 4.20 -23.40
CA LEU A 5 -5.99 4.02 -22.26
C LEU A 5 -4.84 5.02 -22.25
N LYS A 6 -4.62 5.80 -23.31
CA LYS A 6 -3.57 6.83 -23.33
C LYS A 6 -3.90 7.96 -22.38
N ALA A 7 -2.86 8.56 -21.78
CA ALA A 7 -3.04 9.77 -20.98
C ALA A 7 -3.74 10.85 -21.82
N PRO A 8 -4.73 11.56 -21.27
CA PRO A 8 -5.45 12.60 -22.00
C PRO A 8 -4.51 13.75 -22.34
N ALA A 9 -4.77 14.44 -23.45
CA ALA A 9 -4.09 15.68 -23.80
C ALA A 9 -4.47 16.80 -22.81
N ASP A 10 -3.60 17.81 -22.70
CA ASP A 10 -3.90 18.99 -21.91
C ASP A 10 -5.00 19.81 -22.58
N ALA A 11 -5.95 20.27 -21.78
CA ALA A 11 -7.00 21.19 -22.23
C ALA A 11 -6.45 22.64 -22.21
N PRO A 12 -7.07 23.58 -22.99
CA PRO A 12 -6.71 24.99 -22.92
C PRO A 12 -6.73 25.51 -21.49
N LEU A 13 -5.67 26.24 -21.10
CA LEU A 13 -5.52 26.74 -19.74
C LEU A 13 -6.61 27.78 -19.43
N MET A 14 -7.27 27.61 -18.31
CA MET A 14 -8.25 28.58 -17.78
C MET A 14 -7.53 29.82 -17.25
N THR A 15 -8.16 30.97 -17.40
CA THR A 15 -7.60 32.26 -17.00
C THR A 15 -8.28 32.87 -15.78
N ASP A 16 -9.51 32.48 -15.49
CA ASP A 16 -10.25 33.01 -14.33
C ASP A 16 -9.80 32.30 -13.05
N LYS A 17 -9.13 33.06 -12.19
CA LYS A 17 -8.60 32.56 -10.91
C LYS A 17 -9.69 32.03 -9.99
N HIS A 18 -10.86 32.69 -9.96
CA HIS A 18 -11.97 32.26 -9.08
C HIS A 18 -12.55 30.91 -9.53
N GLU A 19 -12.69 30.71 -10.83
CA GLU A 19 -13.16 29.46 -11.40
C GLU A 19 -12.11 28.33 -11.21
N ILE A 20 -10.82 28.63 -11.38
CA ILE A 20 -9.72 27.70 -11.12
C ILE A 20 -9.78 27.21 -9.66
N ASP A 21 -9.89 28.11 -8.69
CA ASP A 21 -9.96 27.78 -7.27
C ASP A 21 -11.19 26.92 -6.92
N ALA A 22 -12.33 27.23 -7.51
CA ALA A 22 -13.56 26.46 -7.30
C ALA A 22 -13.43 25.03 -7.86
N ARG A 23 -12.92 24.91 -9.09
CA ARG A 23 -12.70 23.61 -9.74
C ARG A 23 -11.65 22.76 -9.04
N TYR A 24 -10.55 23.36 -8.58
CA TYR A 24 -9.54 22.65 -7.82
C TYR A 24 -10.11 22.07 -6.52
N ARG A 25 -10.82 22.89 -5.73
CA ARG A 25 -11.47 22.44 -4.49
C ARG A 25 -12.47 21.31 -4.73
N TYR A 26 -13.26 21.40 -5.79
CA TYR A 26 -14.21 20.37 -6.17
C TYR A 26 -13.52 19.06 -6.56
N TRP A 27 -12.60 19.11 -7.53
CA TRP A 27 -11.98 17.89 -8.07
C TRP A 27 -11.05 17.22 -7.09
N ARG A 28 -10.29 17.95 -6.29
CA ARG A 28 -9.41 17.33 -5.26
C ARG A 28 -10.20 16.46 -4.31
N ARG A 29 -11.33 16.93 -3.79
CA ARG A 29 -12.20 16.13 -2.90
C ARG A 29 -12.76 14.90 -3.62
N HIS A 30 -13.23 15.07 -4.83
CA HIS A 30 -13.81 13.97 -5.61
C HIS A 30 -12.78 12.92 -5.99
N ILE A 31 -11.56 13.32 -6.38
CA ILE A 31 -10.49 12.40 -6.70
C ILE A 31 -10.08 11.63 -5.47
N LEU A 32 -9.85 12.28 -4.32
CA LEU A 32 -9.51 11.59 -3.09
C LEU A 32 -10.56 10.56 -2.70
N LEU A 33 -11.83 10.95 -2.64
CA LEU A 33 -12.92 10.03 -2.29
C LEU A 33 -13.01 8.85 -3.28
N THR A 34 -12.83 9.13 -4.56
CA THR A 34 -12.92 8.13 -5.61
C THR A 34 -11.76 7.12 -5.53
N ILE A 35 -10.52 7.58 -5.35
CA ILE A 35 -9.38 6.65 -5.19
C ILE A 35 -9.38 5.95 -3.84
N TRP A 36 -9.90 6.59 -2.80
CA TRP A 36 -10.08 5.97 -1.49
C TRP A 36 -11.06 4.79 -1.58
N LEU A 37 -12.24 5.03 -2.15
CA LEU A 37 -13.24 3.99 -2.35
C LEU A 37 -12.72 2.87 -3.26
N GLY A 38 -12.12 3.22 -4.39
CA GLY A 38 -11.52 2.25 -5.32
C GLY A 38 -10.46 1.38 -4.66
N TYR A 39 -9.57 1.98 -3.86
CA TYR A 39 -8.52 1.24 -3.18
C TYR A 39 -9.05 0.34 -2.05
N ALA A 40 -10.07 0.78 -1.33
CA ALA A 40 -10.78 -0.07 -0.37
C ALA A 40 -11.35 -1.32 -1.04
N LEU A 41 -11.96 -1.18 -2.22
CA LEU A 41 -12.52 -2.31 -2.98
C LEU A 41 -11.44 -3.21 -3.61
N PHE A 42 -10.26 -2.71 -3.94
CA PHE A 42 -9.11 -3.56 -4.26
C PHE A 42 -8.77 -4.50 -3.10
N TYR A 43 -8.88 -4.03 -1.86
CA TYR A 43 -8.69 -4.88 -0.67
C TYR A 43 -9.80 -5.89 -0.47
N PHE A 44 -11.03 -5.59 -0.87
CA PHE A 44 -12.11 -6.58 -0.89
C PHE A 44 -11.74 -7.79 -1.74
N THR A 45 -11.35 -7.56 -2.98
CA THR A 45 -10.98 -8.64 -3.91
C THR A 45 -9.61 -9.26 -3.64
N ARG A 46 -8.78 -8.63 -2.81
CA ARG A 46 -7.51 -9.19 -2.36
C ARG A 46 -7.67 -10.11 -1.16
N LYS A 47 -8.41 -9.66 -0.14
CA LYS A 47 -8.56 -10.36 1.14
C LYS A 47 -9.79 -11.27 1.21
N SER A 48 -10.63 -11.31 0.19
CA SER A 48 -11.78 -12.21 0.11
C SER A 48 -11.39 -13.68 0.27
N PHE A 49 -10.34 -14.11 -0.42
CA PHE A 49 -9.82 -15.47 -0.30
C PHE A 49 -9.35 -15.80 1.12
N ASN A 50 -8.55 -14.90 1.74
CA ASN A 50 -8.06 -15.12 3.09
C ASN A 50 -9.22 -15.27 4.10
N ALA A 51 -10.27 -14.49 3.94
CA ALA A 51 -11.47 -14.59 4.79
C ALA A 51 -12.25 -15.89 4.55
N ALA A 52 -12.16 -16.47 3.35
CA ALA A 52 -12.81 -17.73 2.99
C ALA A 52 -12.00 -18.98 3.39
N VAL A 53 -10.70 -18.85 3.66
CA VAL A 53 -9.80 -19.99 3.92
C VAL A 53 -10.32 -20.97 4.96
N PRO A 54 -10.84 -20.57 6.13
CA PRO A 54 -11.33 -21.53 7.12
C PRO A 54 -12.45 -22.44 6.59
N GLU A 55 -13.37 -21.88 5.81
CA GLU A 55 -14.48 -22.65 5.22
C GLU A 55 -14.01 -23.51 4.05
N ILE A 56 -13.10 -23.01 3.23
CA ILE A 56 -12.47 -23.77 2.13
C ILE A 56 -11.77 -25.01 2.67
N LEU A 57 -11.03 -24.88 3.77
CA LEU A 57 -10.35 -25.99 4.44
C LEU A 57 -11.37 -26.96 5.06
N ALA A 58 -12.37 -26.46 5.77
CA ALA A 58 -13.41 -27.29 6.40
C ALA A 58 -14.19 -28.11 5.37
N ASN A 59 -14.42 -27.58 4.19
CA ASN A 59 -15.12 -28.24 3.09
C ASN A 59 -14.19 -29.14 2.23
N GLY A 60 -12.91 -29.21 2.55
CA GLY A 60 -11.94 -30.05 1.82
C GLY A 60 -11.71 -29.65 0.37
N VAL A 61 -12.03 -28.41 -0.02
CA VAL A 61 -11.88 -27.91 -1.40
C VAL A 61 -10.40 -27.76 -1.77
N LEU A 62 -9.59 -27.23 -0.84
CA LEU A 62 -8.15 -27.08 -0.96
C LEU A 62 -7.46 -27.57 0.31
N SER A 63 -6.23 -28.05 0.17
CA SER A 63 -5.36 -28.36 1.30
C SER A 63 -4.65 -27.11 1.83
N ARG A 64 -4.04 -27.20 3.03
CA ARG A 64 -3.18 -26.12 3.56
C ARG A 64 -2.01 -25.83 2.64
N SER A 65 -1.44 -26.84 2.02
CA SER A 65 -0.34 -26.70 1.05
C SER A 65 -0.80 -25.91 -0.19
N ASP A 66 -2.00 -26.19 -0.69
CA ASP A 66 -2.58 -25.49 -1.84
C ASP A 66 -2.80 -24.00 -1.53
N ILE A 67 -3.32 -23.69 -0.34
CA ILE A 67 -3.50 -22.31 0.12
C ILE A 67 -2.17 -21.58 0.23
N GLY A 68 -1.14 -22.24 0.77
CA GLY A 68 0.21 -21.71 0.84
C GLY A 68 0.79 -21.43 -0.55
N LEU A 69 0.55 -22.33 -1.51
CA LEU A 69 0.95 -22.14 -2.90
C LEU A 69 0.27 -20.90 -3.53
N LEU A 70 -1.04 -20.77 -3.36
CA LEU A 70 -1.78 -19.63 -3.88
C LEU A 70 -1.30 -18.31 -3.26
N ALA A 71 -1.02 -18.28 -1.97
CA ALA A 71 -0.48 -17.11 -1.29
C ALA A 71 0.90 -16.70 -1.84
N THR A 72 1.81 -17.67 -2.03
CA THR A 72 3.15 -17.41 -2.59
C THR A 72 3.06 -16.88 -4.02
N LEU A 73 2.27 -17.52 -4.87
CA LEU A 73 2.04 -17.07 -6.25
C LEU A 73 1.46 -15.66 -6.30
N PHE A 74 0.55 -15.35 -5.38
CA PHE A 74 -0.02 -14.01 -5.27
C PHE A 74 1.04 -12.97 -4.92
N TYR A 75 1.85 -13.17 -3.89
CA TYR A 75 2.84 -12.19 -3.46
C TYR A 75 3.90 -11.92 -4.52
N ILE A 76 4.41 -12.94 -5.17
CA ILE A 76 5.40 -12.79 -6.26
C ILE A 76 4.80 -12.03 -7.43
N THR A 77 3.64 -12.46 -7.90
CA THR A 77 2.97 -11.83 -9.05
C THR A 77 2.57 -10.39 -8.75
N TYR A 78 2.04 -10.13 -7.55
CA TYR A 78 1.65 -8.79 -7.15
C TYR A 78 2.84 -7.84 -7.04
N GLY A 79 3.96 -8.29 -6.48
CA GLY A 79 5.18 -7.49 -6.40
C GLY A 79 5.70 -7.08 -7.77
N VAL A 80 5.80 -8.03 -8.70
CA VAL A 80 6.20 -7.75 -10.09
C VAL A 80 5.19 -6.85 -10.78
N SER A 81 3.89 -7.14 -10.63
CA SER A 81 2.83 -6.35 -11.24
C SER A 81 2.82 -4.91 -10.75
N LYS A 82 3.09 -4.64 -9.48
CA LYS A 82 3.16 -3.26 -8.96
C LYS A 82 4.17 -2.42 -9.73
N PHE A 83 5.33 -2.96 -10.03
CA PHE A 83 6.35 -2.22 -10.76
C PHE A 83 5.98 -2.04 -12.24
N VAL A 84 5.62 -3.14 -12.93
CA VAL A 84 5.22 -3.10 -14.34
C VAL A 84 4.01 -2.17 -14.53
N SER A 85 2.99 -2.33 -13.69
CA SER A 85 1.78 -1.52 -13.73
C SER A 85 2.06 -0.06 -13.37
N GLY A 86 3.04 0.22 -12.50
CA GLY A 86 3.50 1.57 -12.20
C GLY A 86 4.01 2.28 -13.46
N ILE A 87 4.91 1.61 -14.21
CA ILE A 87 5.44 2.14 -15.47
C ILE A 87 4.34 2.36 -16.51
N VAL A 88 3.43 1.40 -16.64
CA VAL A 88 2.32 1.50 -17.61
C VAL A 88 1.33 2.57 -17.19
N SER A 89 1.03 2.70 -15.90
CA SER A 89 0.10 3.69 -15.37
C SER A 89 0.55 5.12 -15.62
N ASP A 90 1.86 5.40 -15.55
CA ASP A 90 2.42 6.73 -15.81
C ASP A 90 2.20 7.21 -17.25
N ARG A 91 1.90 6.27 -18.17
CA ARG A 91 1.57 6.55 -19.58
C ARG A 91 0.08 6.44 -19.90
N SER A 92 -0.70 6.01 -18.91
CA SER A 92 -2.10 5.64 -19.09
C SER A 92 -3.03 6.72 -18.54
N ASN A 93 -4.28 6.70 -18.98
CA ASN A 93 -5.34 7.43 -18.34
C ASN A 93 -5.70 6.75 -17.02
N ALA A 94 -5.41 7.40 -15.90
CA ALA A 94 -5.65 6.86 -14.56
C ALA A 94 -7.10 6.40 -14.36
N ARG A 95 -8.05 7.12 -14.95
CA ARG A 95 -9.48 6.84 -14.92
C ARG A 95 -9.80 5.42 -15.38
N TYR A 96 -9.34 5.07 -16.58
CA TYR A 96 -9.63 3.75 -17.16
C TYR A 96 -8.68 2.69 -16.64
N PHE A 97 -7.42 3.03 -16.40
CA PHE A 97 -6.44 2.07 -15.92
C PHE A 97 -6.85 1.47 -14.58
N MET A 98 -7.12 2.31 -13.59
CA MET A 98 -7.54 1.87 -12.27
C MET A 98 -8.94 1.21 -12.29
N GLY A 99 -9.89 1.80 -13.03
CA GLY A 99 -11.25 1.27 -13.12
C GLY A 99 -11.32 -0.12 -13.76
N ILE A 100 -10.62 -0.32 -14.88
CA ILE A 100 -10.55 -1.63 -15.55
C ILE A 100 -9.82 -2.65 -14.67
N GLY A 101 -8.74 -2.25 -14.00
CA GLY A 101 -8.04 -3.12 -13.06
C GLY A 101 -8.96 -3.63 -11.94
N LEU A 102 -9.76 -2.74 -11.34
CA LEU A 102 -10.72 -3.12 -10.31
C LEU A 102 -11.85 -4.01 -10.84
N ILE A 103 -12.41 -3.71 -12.02
CA ILE A 103 -13.41 -4.55 -12.69
C ILE A 103 -12.86 -5.94 -12.96
N ALA A 104 -11.63 -6.04 -13.45
CA ALA A 104 -10.97 -7.32 -13.71
C ALA A 104 -10.83 -8.15 -12.44
N THR A 105 -10.39 -7.54 -11.32
CA THR A 105 -10.32 -8.25 -10.02
C THR A 105 -11.68 -8.72 -9.56
N GLY A 106 -12.73 -7.94 -9.80
CA GLY A 106 -14.11 -8.30 -9.49
C GLY A 106 -14.60 -9.52 -10.28
N ILE A 107 -14.39 -9.51 -11.59
CA ILE A 107 -14.71 -10.64 -12.48
C ILE A 107 -13.96 -11.90 -12.06
N ILE A 108 -12.66 -11.77 -11.75
CA ILE A 108 -11.83 -12.88 -11.32
C ILE A 108 -12.33 -13.47 -9.99
N ASN A 109 -12.74 -12.63 -9.02
CA ASN A 109 -13.32 -13.12 -7.77
C ASN A 109 -14.62 -13.90 -8.01
N ILE A 110 -15.47 -13.46 -8.93
CA ILE A 110 -16.69 -14.19 -9.31
C ILE A 110 -16.34 -15.55 -9.92
N LEU A 111 -15.41 -15.58 -10.89
CA LEU A 111 -14.96 -16.81 -11.53
C LEU A 111 -14.28 -17.76 -10.51
N PHE A 112 -13.53 -17.21 -9.55
CA PHE A 112 -12.95 -17.99 -8.46
C PHE A 112 -14.03 -18.69 -7.62
N GLY A 113 -15.14 -18.00 -7.34
CA GLY A 113 -16.29 -18.57 -6.66
C GLY A 113 -16.95 -19.74 -7.40
N PHE A 114 -16.84 -19.82 -8.71
CA PHE A 114 -17.32 -20.95 -9.53
C PHE A 114 -16.30 -22.06 -9.72
N SER A 115 -15.05 -21.86 -9.36
CA SER A 115 -13.97 -22.79 -9.63
C SER A 115 -13.98 -24.01 -8.70
N THR A 116 -13.45 -25.14 -9.18
CA THR A 116 -13.42 -26.41 -8.47
C THR A 116 -12.02 -27.07 -8.46
N SER A 117 -11.16 -26.75 -9.42
CA SER A 117 -9.82 -27.34 -9.54
C SER A 117 -8.72 -26.42 -9.02
N LEU A 118 -7.65 -26.99 -8.45
CA LEU A 118 -6.48 -26.24 -8.00
C LEU A 118 -5.88 -25.36 -9.12
N TRP A 119 -5.81 -25.87 -10.33
CA TRP A 119 -5.29 -25.11 -11.48
C TRP A 119 -6.14 -23.89 -11.82
N ALA A 120 -7.46 -24.02 -11.78
CA ALA A 120 -8.36 -22.89 -11.99
C ALA A 120 -8.18 -21.83 -10.91
N PHE A 121 -8.11 -22.24 -9.66
CA PHE A 121 -7.84 -21.34 -8.52
C PHE A 121 -6.48 -20.66 -8.69
N ALA A 122 -5.43 -21.40 -9.04
CA ALA A 122 -4.08 -20.84 -9.20
C ALA A 122 -4.00 -19.80 -10.31
N VAL A 123 -4.54 -20.12 -11.50
CA VAL A 123 -4.55 -19.19 -12.65
C VAL A 123 -5.34 -17.93 -12.33
N LEU A 124 -6.53 -18.08 -11.76
CA LEU A 124 -7.37 -16.93 -11.41
C LEU A 124 -6.72 -16.09 -10.33
N TRP A 125 -6.07 -16.70 -9.33
CA TRP A 125 -5.43 -15.95 -8.24
C TRP A 125 -4.18 -15.20 -8.70
N VAL A 126 -3.40 -15.77 -9.62
CA VAL A 126 -2.29 -15.09 -10.29
C VAL A 126 -2.79 -13.91 -11.13
N LEU A 127 -3.88 -14.08 -11.89
CA LEU A 127 -4.50 -12.97 -12.63
C LEU A 127 -5.02 -11.89 -11.70
N ASN A 128 -5.64 -12.27 -10.58
CA ASN A 128 -6.06 -11.31 -9.56
C ASN A 128 -4.88 -10.50 -9.03
N ALA A 129 -3.78 -11.16 -8.67
CA ALA A 129 -2.57 -10.51 -8.21
C ALA A 129 -2.00 -9.52 -9.22
N PHE A 130 -2.03 -9.87 -10.50
CA PHE A 130 -1.59 -8.99 -11.58
C PHE A 130 -2.44 -7.70 -11.62
N PHE A 131 -3.77 -7.82 -11.65
CA PHE A 131 -4.66 -6.65 -11.70
C PHE A 131 -4.70 -5.88 -10.37
N GLN A 132 -4.41 -6.50 -9.25
CA GLN A 132 -4.23 -5.81 -7.96
C GLN A 132 -3.10 -4.76 -8.02
N GLY A 133 -2.06 -4.98 -8.81
CA GLY A 133 -0.99 -4.02 -9.04
C GLY A 133 -1.42 -2.73 -9.75
N TRP A 134 -2.63 -2.70 -10.33
CA TRP A 134 -3.18 -1.54 -11.02
C TRP A 134 -3.79 -0.48 -10.08
N GLY A 135 -3.79 -0.72 -8.80
CA GLY A 135 -4.37 0.16 -7.78
C GLY A 135 -3.40 1.21 -7.25
N SER A 136 -2.49 0.81 -6.36
CA SER A 136 -1.68 1.76 -5.59
C SER A 136 -0.72 2.65 -6.40
N PRO A 137 -0.06 2.21 -7.50
CA PRO A 137 0.79 3.11 -8.28
C PRO A 137 0.01 4.25 -8.95
N VAL A 138 -1.21 3.96 -9.41
CA VAL A 138 -2.10 4.98 -9.96
C VAL A 138 -2.51 6.00 -8.90
N CYS A 139 -2.86 5.52 -7.71
CA CYS A 139 -3.21 6.41 -6.59
C CYS A 139 -2.04 7.31 -6.21
N ALA A 140 -0.81 6.77 -6.15
CA ALA A 140 0.39 7.56 -5.88
C ALA A 140 0.59 8.67 -6.92
N ARG A 141 0.45 8.33 -8.21
CA ARG A 141 0.52 9.30 -9.30
C ARG A 141 -0.54 10.39 -9.18
N LEU A 142 -1.78 10.02 -8.87
CA LEU A 142 -2.87 11.00 -8.71
C LEU A 142 -2.64 11.91 -7.49
N LEU A 143 -2.17 11.35 -6.37
CA LEU A 143 -1.85 12.13 -5.19
C LEU A 143 -0.71 13.14 -5.47
N THR A 144 0.29 12.77 -6.25
CA THR A 144 1.36 13.71 -6.65
C THR A 144 0.89 14.76 -7.65
N ALA A 145 -0.07 14.44 -8.51
CA ALA A 145 -0.59 15.37 -9.51
C ALA A 145 -1.57 16.42 -8.92
N TRP A 146 -2.37 16.06 -7.92
CA TRP A 146 -3.44 16.88 -7.38
C TRP A 146 -3.13 17.59 -6.06
N TYR A 147 -2.06 17.17 -5.35
CA TYR A 147 -1.67 17.72 -4.05
C TYR A 147 -0.22 18.16 -4.07
N SER A 148 0.05 19.39 -3.62
CA SER A 148 1.41 19.89 -3.53
C SER A 148 2.17 19.23 -2.37
N ARG A 149 3.49 19.28 -2.42
CA ARG A 149 4.37 18.62 -1.46
C ARG A 149 4.08 18.99 0.00
N THR A 150 3.76 20.26 0.25
CA THR A 150 3.55 20.80 1.59
C THR A 150 2.27 20.30 2.28
N GLU A 151 1.30 19.77 1.52
CA GLU A 151 0.03 19.26 2.03
C GLU A 151 -0.20 17.77 1.71
N ARG A 152 0.63 17.19 0.87
CA ARG A 152 0.44 15.82 0.34
C ARG A 152 0.44 14.76 1.42
N GLY A 153 1.24 14.95 2.48
CA GLY A 153 1.34 13.97 3.56
C GLY A 153 0.03 13.67 4.25
N GLY A 154 -0.73 14.69 4.62
CA GLY A 154 -2.04 14.53 5.24
C GLY A 154 -3.06 13.86 4.31
N TRP A 155 -3.10 14.28 3.03
CA TRP A 155 -4.00 13.71 2.04
C TRP A 155 -3.64 12.26 1.67
N TRP A 156 -2.35 11.97 1.56
CA TRP A 156 -1.86 10.61 1.34
C TRP A 156 -2.19 9.68 2.50
N ALA A 157 -1.99 10.17 3.73
CA ALA A 157 -2.33 9.43 4.93
C ALA A 157 -3.83 9.11 4.99
N LEU A 158 -4.69 10.08 4.64
CA LEU A 158 -6.12 9.87 4.57
C LEU A 158 -6.49 8.82 3.51
N TRP A 159 -5.90 8.89 2.31
CA TRP A 159 -6.08 7.84 1.30
C TRP A 159 -5.60 6.48 1.78
N ASN A 160 -4.47 6.43 2.49
CA ASN A 160 -3.89 5.18 2.97
C ASN A 160 -4.81 4.41 3.93
N THR A 161 -5.71 5.10 4.64
CA THR A 161 -6.71 4.43 5.51
C THR A 161 -7.67 3.52 4.73
N ALA A 162 -7.79 3.68 3.43
CA ALA A 162 -8.68 2.88 2.58
C ALA A 162 -8.38 1.38 2.68
N HIS A 163 -7.10 1.00 2.75
CA HIS A 163 -6.73 -0.41 2.86
C HIS A 163 -7.09 -1.01 4.22
N ASN A 164 -7.01 -0.24 5.30
CA ASN A 164 -7.43 -0.71 6.63
C ASN A 164 -8.95 -0.90 6.68
N VAL A 165 -9.71 0.04 6.14
CA VAL A 165 -11.19 -0.05 6.09
C VAL A 165 -11.62 -1.21 5.20
N GLY A 166 -11.05 -1.33 3.99
CA GLY A 166 -11.33 -2.45 3.09
C GLY A 166 -10.99 -3.79 3.72
N GLY A 167 -9.80 -3.89 4.34
CA GLY A 167 -9.35 -5.09 5.03
C GLY A 167 -10.16 -5.47 6.26
N ALA A 168 -10.74 -4.50 6.96
CA ALA A 168 -11.60 -4.75 8.12
C ALA A 168 -13.03 -5.13 7.73
N LEU A 169 -13.56 -4.57 6.65
CA LEU A 169 -14.95 -4.82 6.23
C LEU A 169 -15.13 -6.13 5.48
N ILE A 170 -14.16 -6.57 4.68
CA ILE A 170 -14.33 -7.78 3.86
C ILE A 170 -14.56 -9.06 4.69
N PRO A 171 -13.88 -9.32 5.82
CA PRO A 171 -14.17 -10.48 6.65
C PRO A 171 -15.63 -10.49 7.15
N ILE A 172 -16.21 -9.33 7.43
CA ILE A 172 -17.60 -9.19 7.88
C ILE A 172 -18.55 -9.57 6.74
N VAL A 173 -18.31 -9.06 5.53
CA VAL A 173 -19.09 -9.40 4.33
C VAL A 173 -19.00 -10.90 4.03
N MET A 174 -17.80 -11.47 4.13
CA MET A 174 -17.58 -12.90 3.91
C MET A 174 -18.28 -13.75 4.96
N ALA A 175 -18.18 -13.39 6.23
CA ALA A 175 -18.85 -14.12 7.32
C ALA A 175 -20.38 -14.06 7.18
N ALA A 176 -20.94 -12.88 6.93
CA ALA A 176 -22.39 -12.72 6.71
C ALA A 176 -22.89 -13.54 5.51
N SER A 177 -22.08 -13.60 4.44
CA SER A 177 -22.37 -14.40 3.26
C SER A 177 -22.28 -15.91 3.54
N ALA A 178 -21.24 -16.33 4.25
CA ALA A 178 -20.98 -17.73 4.57
C ALA A 178 -22.08 -18.35 5.42
N LEU A 179 -22.67 -17.59 6.35
CA LEU A 179 -23.77 -18.04 7.19
C LEU A 179 -25.01 -18.49 6.40
N HIS A 180 -25.26 -17.87 5.24
CA HIS A 180 -26.50 -18.11 4.49
C HIS A 180 -26.25 -18.81 3.14
N TYR A 181 -25.13 -18.55 2.49
CA TYR A 181 -24.88 -18.92 1.08
C TYR A 181 -23.52 -19.56 0.83
N GLY A 182 -22.68 -19.70 1.85
CA GLY A 182 -21.33 -20.24 1.75
C GLY A 182 -20.28 -19.25 1.24
N TRP A 183 -19.01 -19.63 1.33
CA TRP A 183 -17.86 -18.79 0.97
C TRP A 183 -17.84 -18.37 -0.51
N ARG A 184 -18.39 -19.22 -1.40
CA ARG A 184 -18.44 -18.93 -2.83
C ARG A 184 -19.28 -17.69 -3.13
N ALA A 185 -20.44 -17.57 -2.47
CA ALA A 185 -21.28 -16.38 -2.57
C ALA A 185 -20.57 -15.12 -2.06
N GLY A 186 -19.77 -15.24 -0.99
CA GLY A 186 -18.95 -14.14 -0.49
C GLY A 186 -17.94 -13.64 -1.51
N MET A 187 -17.25 -14.53 -2.22
CA MET A 187 -16.36 -14.18 -3.32
C MET A 187 -17.10 -13.43 -4.44
N MET A 188 -18.31 -13.90 -4.80
CA MET A 188 -19.14 -13.26 -5.83
C MET A 188 -19.63 -11.87 -5.39
N ILE A 189 -20.05 -11.71 -4.15
CA ILE A 189 -20.50 -10.42 -3.60
C ILE A 189 -19.33 -9.41 -3.62
N ALA A 190 -18.15 -9.81 -3.13
CA ALA A 190 -16.96 -8.97 -3.18
C ALA A 190 -16.62 -8.57 -4.64
N GLY A 191 -16.72 -9.52 -5.56
CA GLY A 191 -16.51 -9.29 -6.99
C GLY A 191 -17.51 -8.33 -7.60
N CYS A 192 -18.81 -8.49 -7.31
CA CYS A 192 -19.86 -7.58 -7.79
C CYS A 192 -19.66 -6.15 -7.26
N MET A 193 -19.33 -6.00 -5.98
CA MET A 193 -19.05 -4.69 -5.39
C MET A 193 -17.85 -4.02 -6.07
N ALA A 194 -16.80 -4.78 -6.35
CA ALA A 194 -15.63 -4.28 -7.07
C ALA A 194 -15.96 -3.84 -8.50
N ILE A 195 -16.80 -4.58 -9.21
CA ILE A 195 -17.24 -4.21 -10.58
C ILE A 195 -18.04 -2.90 -10.53
N VAL A 196 -18.98 -2.75 -9.63
CA VAL A 196 -19.79 -1.53 -9.49
C VAL A 196 -18.91 -0.32 -9.22
N VAL A 197 -17.98 -0.43 -8.27
CA VAL A 197 -17.05 0.65 -7.94
C VAL A 197 -16.06 0.88 -9.08
N GLY A 198 -15.60 -0.16 -9.78
CA GLY A 198 -14.74 -0.03 -10.95
C GLY A 198 -15.41 0.77 -12.09
N ILE A 199 -16.69 0.53 -12.36
CA ILE A 199 -17.49 1.33 -13.29
C ILE A 199 -17.59 2.78 -12.82
N PHE A 200 -17.81 2.99 -11.53
CA PHE A 200 -17.83 4.33 -10.93
C PHE A 200 -16.48 5.05 -11.12
N LEU A 201 -15.34 4.36 -10.94
CA LEU A 201 -14.01 4.91 -11.23
C LEU A 201 -13.88 5.35 -12.70
N CYS A 202 -14.30 4.49 -13.63
CA CYS A 202 -14.29 4.81 -15.07
C CYS A 202 -15.13 6.03 -15.40
N TRP A 203 -16.20 6.26 -14.67
CA TRP A 203 -17.07 7.41 -14.86
C TRP A 203 -16.52 8.67 -14.19
N ARG A 204 -16.06 8.59 -12.93
CA ARG A 204 -15.86 9.75 -12.06
C ARG A 204 -14.42 10.19 -11.91
N LEU A 205 -13.45 9.29 -12.01
CA LEU A 205 -12.03 9.63 -11.82
C LEU A 205 -11.52 10.52 -12.95
N ARG A 206 -10.55 11.39 -12.65
CA ARG A 206 -9.84 12.24 -13.61
C ARG A 206 -8.35 12.07 -13.46
N ASP A 207 -7.61 12.25 -14.56
CA ASP A 207 -6.18 11.97 -14.61
C ASP A 207 -5.37 13.05 -13.90
N ARG A 208 -5.19 14.18 -14.52
CA ARG A 208 -4.37 15.30 -14.02
C ARG A 208 -5.09 16.63 -14.18
N PRO A 209 -4.70 17.65 -13.39
CA PRO A 209 -5.34 18.98 -13.47
C PRO A 209 -5.31 19.58 -14.88
N GLN A 210 -4.16 19.45 -15.58
CA GLN A 210 -3.98 20.02 -16.91
C GLN A 210 -4.94 19.43 -17.96
N ALA A 211 -5.36 18.18 -17.80
CA ALA A 211 -6.38 17.58 -18.66
C ALA A 211 -7.78 18.23 -18.51
N LEU A 212 -7.97 19.03 -17.47
CA LEU A 212 -9.18 19.80 -17.21
C LEU A 212 -9.00 21.32 -17.43
N GLY A 213 -7.87 21.73 -18.02
CA GLY A 213 -7.54 23.14 -18.23
C GLY A 213 -7.12 23.88 -16.96
N LEU A 214 -6.77 23.13 -15.90
CA LEU A 214 -6.27 23.72 -14.67
C LEU A 214 -4.73 23.82 -14.70
N PRO A 215 -4.12 24.85 -14.08
CA PRO A 215 -2.68 24.93 -13.95
C PRO A 215 -2.15 23.74 -13.13
N ALA A 216 -0.86 23.49 -13.16
CA ALA A 216 -0.24 22.47 -12.30
C ALA A 216 -0.42 22.84 -10.82
N VAL A 217 -0.48 21.81 -9.95
CA VAL A 217 -0.73 22.03 -8.51
C VAL A 217 0.33 22.90 -7.85
N GLY A 218 1.59 22.82 -8.29
CA GLY A 218 2.67 23.67 -7.80
C GLY A 218 2.44 25.15 -8.12
N GLU A 219 1.99 25.45 -9.33
CA GLU A 219 1.65 26.81 -9.76
C GLU A 219 0.44 27.35 -8.99
N TRP A 220 -0.61 26.54 -8.85
CA TRP A 220 -1.79 26.91 -8.09
C TRP A 220 -1.52 27.17 -6.61
N ARG A 221 -0.59 26.40 -6.00
CA ARG A 221 -0.20 26.53 -4.58
C ARG A 221 1.00 27.44 -4.36
N HIS A 222 1.60 28.00 -5.41
CA HIS A 222 2.84 28.78 -5.35
C HIS A 222 3.98 28.04 -4.65
N ASP A 223 4.11 26.75 -4.90
CA ASP A 223 5.13 25.88 -4.33
C ASP A 223 6.36 25.86 -5.27
N ALA A 224 7.37 26.62 -4.89
CA ALA A 224 8.57 26.81 -5.74
C ALA A 224 9.32 25.48 -6.00
N LEU A 225 9.40 24.61 -4.99
CA LEU A 225 10.05 23.29 -5.14
C LEU A 225 9.26 22.40 -6.11
N GLU A 226 7.95 22.42 -5.99
CA GLU A 226 7.05 21.66 -6.87
C GLU A 226 7.13 22.16 -8.32
N ILE A 227 7.25 23.47 -8.52
CA ILE A 227 7.41 24.11 -9.84
C ILE A 227 8.76 23.72 -10.44
N ALA A 228 9.85 23.82 -9.67
CA ALA A 228 11.18 23.42 -10.09
C ALA A 228 11.24 21.94 -10.51
N GLN A 229 10.61 21.06 -9.73
CA GLN A 229 10.51 19.64 -10.05
C GLN A 229 9.74 19.36 -11.35
N GLN A 230 8.74 20.16 -11.66
CA GLN A 230 7.98 20.01 -12.89
C GLN A 230 8.79 20.44 -14.14
N GLN A 231 9.64 21.45 -13.98
CA GLN A 231 10.51 21.94 -15.06
C GLN A 231 11.74 21.04 -15.25
N GLU A 232 12.12 20.31 -14.22
CA GLU A 232 13.25 19.40 -14.27
C GLU A 232 12.94 18.23 -15.24
N GLY A 233 13.91 17.94 -16.10
CA GLY A 233 13.73 16.88 -17.09
C GLY A 233 12.93 17.32 -18.33
N ALA A 234 12.62 18.60 -18.49
CA ALA A 234 12.04 19.11 -19.72
C ALA A 234 12.91 18.71 -20.93
N GLY A 235 12.29 18.04 -21.91
CA GLY A 235 13.00 17.50 -23.08
C GLY A 235 13.52 16.08 -22.95
N LEU A 236 13.44 15.44 -21.77
CA LEU A 236 13.78 14.03 -21.62
C LEU A 236 12.64 13.11 -22.10
N THR A 237 13.03 12.00 -22.68
CA THR A 237 12.06 10.93 -23.00
C THR A 237 11.60 10.22 -21.74
N ARG A 238 10.41 9.61 -21.78
CA ARG A 238 9.89 8.84 -20.64
C ARG A 238 10.80 7.68 -20.22
N LYS A 239 11.55 7.10 -21.16
CA LYS A 239 12.53 6.06 -20.86
C LYS A 239 13.70 6.64 -20.07
N GLU A 240 14.18 7.82 -20.45
CA GLU A 240 15.24 8.53 -19.73
C GLU A 240 14.78 8.95 -18.34
N ILE A 241 13.55 9.45 -18.21
CA ILE A 241 12.94 9.77 -16.91
C ILE A 241 12.90 8.53 -16.01
N LEU A 242 12.39 7.41 -16.51
CA LEU A 242 12.35 6.16 -15.75
C LEU A 242 13.74 5.69 -15.33
N THR A 243 14.69 5.71 -16.26
CA THR A 243 16.07 5.26 -16.00
C THR A 243 16.77 6.17 -15.00
N LYS A 244 16.73 7.47 -15.21
CA LYS A 244 17.44 8.45 -14.36
C LYS A 244 16.82 8.60 -12.98
N TYR A 245 15.49 8.74 -12.91
CA TYR A 245 14.80 9.12 -11.66
C TYR A 245 14.24 7.92 -10.87
N VAL A 246 14.26 6.72 -11.41
CA VAL A 246 13.85 5.51 -10.70
C VAL A 246 14.99 4.52 -10.62
N LEU A 247 15.41 3.95 -11.76
CA LEU A 247 16.34 2.82 -11.77
C LEU A 247 17.78 3.18 -11.35
N LEU A 248 18.24 4.37 -11.65
CA LEU A 248 19.58 4.86 -11.28
C LEU A 248 19.55 5.83 -10.10
N ASN A 249 18.39 6.10 -9.52
CA ASN A 249 18.26 7.01 -8.39
C ASN A 249 18.66 6.31 -7.08
N PRO A 250 19.77 6.70 -6.42
CA PRO A 250 20.26 6.04 -5.22
C PRO A 250 19.27 6.16 -4.05
N TYR A 251 18.48 7.22 -3.96
CA TYR A 251 17.47 7.38 -2.92
C TYR A 251 16.31 6.41 -3.07
N ILE A 252 15.91 6.10 -4.32
CA ILE A 252 14.88 5.07 -4.58
C ILE A 252 15.39 3.69 -4.13
N TRP A 253 16.67 3.37 -4.36
CA TRP A 253 17.26 2.13 -3.88
C TRP A 253 17.34 2.06 -2.36
N LEU A 254 17.75 3.14 -1.69
CA LEU A 254 17.78 3.21 -0.23
C LEU A 254 16.37 3.02 0.36
N LEU A 255 15.36 3.69 -0.19
CA LEU A 255 13.97 3.53 0.20
C LEU A 255 13.46 2.09 -0.06
N SER A 256 13.88 1.48 -1.17
CA SER A 256 13.51 0.09 -1.49
C SER A 256 14.07 -0.90 -0.46
N PHE A 257 15.35 -0.78 -0.10
CA PHE A 257 15.95 -1.63 0.93
C PHE A 257 15.33 -1.38 2.32
N CYS A 258 15.07 -0.12 2.66
CA CYS A 258 14.36 0.22 3.88
C CYS A 258 12.95 -0.43 3.90
N TYR A 259 12.27 -0.42 2.77
CA TYR A 259 10.93 -1.00 2.64
C TYR A 259 10.90 -2.53 2.77
N VAL A 260 11.94 -3.24 2.25
CA VAL A 260 12.13 -4.67 2.53
C VAL A 260 12.09 -4.91 4.05
N LEU A 261 12.90 -4.16 4.79
CA LEU A 261 13.07 -4.36 6.24
C LEU A 261 11.80 -4.02 7.03
N VAL A 262 11.14 -2.93 6.70
CA VAL A 262 9.86 -2.55 7.32
C VAL A 262 8.79 -3.60 7.05
N TYR A 263 8.73 -4.15 5.83
CA TYR A 263 7.78 -5.22 5.49
C TYR A 263 8.11 -6.56 6.11
N VAL A 264 9.39 -6.86 6.37
CA VAL A 264 9.76 -8.02 7.21
C VAL A 264 9.13 -7.90 8.60
N VAL A 265 9.27 -6.74 9.25
CA VAL A 265 8.67 -6.51 10.57
C VAL A 265 7.15 -6.58 10.50
N ARG A 266 6.54 -5.89 9.52
CA ARG A 266 5.09 -5.89 9.33
C ARG A 266 4.53 -7.29 9.16
N ALA A 267 5.07 -8.05 8.22
CA ALA A 267 4.60 -9.40 7.93
C ALA A 267 4.87 -10.35 9.10
N ALA A 268 6.02 -10.24 9.76
CA ALA A 268 6.35 -11.03 10.94
C ALA A 268 5.30 -10.87 12.05
N ILE A 269 4.98 -9.63 12.40
CA ILE A 269 3.98 -9.36 13.45
C ILE A 269 2.58 -9.77 13.00
N ASN A 270 2.21 -9.48 11.76
CA ASN A 270 0.88 -9.82 11.24
C ASN A 270 0.64 -11.32 11.15
N ASP A 271 1.63 -12.09 10.70
CA ASP A 271 1.47 -13.51 10.41
C ASP A 271 1.78 -14.41 11.63
N TRP A 272 2.70 -13.98 12.50
CA TRP A 272 3.17 -14.77 13.64
C TRP A 272 2.75 -14.20 15.00
N GLY A 273 2.19 -12.99 15.03
CA GLY A 273 1.86 -12.32 16.28
C GLY A 273 0.81 -13.04 17.11
N ASN A 274 -0.21 -13.61 16.50
CA ASN A 274 -1.22 -14.39 17.21
C ASN A 274 -0.64 -15.68 17.80
N LEU A 275 0.23 -16.36 17.07
CA LEU A 275 0.94 -17.54 17.57
C LEU A 275 1.84 -17.20 18.76
N TYR A 276 2.58 -16.10 18.66
CA TYR A 276 3.39 -15.59 19.78
C TYR A 276 2.56 -15.35 21.04
N MET A 277 1.42 -14.69 20.90
CA MET A 277 0.52 -14.43 22.03
C MET A 277 -0.04 -15.72 22.62
N SER A 278 -0.46 -16.67 21.79
CA SER A 278 -0.98 -17.95 22.22
C SER A 278 0.06 -18.79 22.95
N GLU A 279 1.28 -18.90 22.40
CA GLU A 279 2.35 -19.72 23.00
C GLU A 279 2.96 -19.05 24.25
N THR A 280 3.08 -17.73 24.27
CA THR A 280 3.75 -17.01 25.36
C THR A 280 2.82 -16.76 26.56
N LEU A 281 1.56 -16.40 26.31
CA LEU A 281 0.59 -16.09 27.34
C LEU A 281 -0.43 -17.22 27.59
N GLY A 282 -0.46 -18.24 26.75
CA GLY A 282 -1.40 -19.34 26.87
C GLY A 282 -2.86 -18.92 26.61
N VAL A 283 -3.07 -17.79 25.91
CA VAL A 283 -4.41 -17.31 25.57
C VAL A 283 -4.97 -18.10 24.38
N ASP A 284 -6.30 -18.15 24.29
CA ASP A 284 -6.98 -18.77 23.16
C ASP A 284 -6.76 -18.00 21.86
N LEU A 285 -6.98 -18.64 20.72
CA LEU A 285 -6.73 -18.09 19.40
C LEU A 285 -7.54 -16.81 19.14
N VAL A 286 -8.77 -16.73 19.61
CA VAL A 286 -9.63 -15.55 19.44
C VAL A 286 -9.02 -14.35 20.15
N THR A 287 -8.60 -14.53 21.40
CA THR A 287 -7.94 -13.50 22.19
C THR A 287 -6.59 -13.11 21.58
N ALA A 288 -5.80 -14.08 21.11
CA ALA A 288 -4.54 -13.81 20.41
C ALA A 288 -4.75 -12.99 19.13
N ASN A 289 -5.77 -13.24 18.36
CA ASN A 289 -6.12 -12.48 17.16
C ASN A 289 -6.52 -11.03 17.47
N THR A 290 -7.06 -10.73 18.64
CA THR A 290 -7.35 -9.34 19.02
C THR A 290 -6.10 -8.49 19.18
N ALA A 291 -4.95 -9.07 19.53
CA ALA A 291 -3.67 -8.37 19.54
C ALA A 291 -3.26 -7.93 18.13
N VAL A 292 -3.44 -8.80 17.12
CA VAL A 292 -3.22 -8.45 15.71
C VAL A 292 -4.18 -7.36 15.25
N THR A 293 -5.43 -7.37 15.73
CA THR A 293 -6.37 -6.27 15.49
C THR A 293 -5.87 -4.96 16.08
N MET A 294 -5.25 -4.98 17.27
CA MET A 294 -4.63 -3.78 17.86
C MET A 294 -3.45 -3.27 17.01
N PHE A 295 -2.68 -4.15 16.41
CA PHE A 295 -1.63 -3.78 15.45
C PHE A 295 -2.20 -3.02 14.23
N GLU A 296 -3.29 -3.49 13.63
CA GLU A 296 -3.95 -2.82 12.51
C GLU A 296 -4.56 -1.47 12.93
N LEU A 297 -5.20 -1.40 14.10
CA LEU A 297 -5.77 -0.17 14.63
C LEU A 297 -4.68 0.88 14.92
N GLY A 298 -3.58 0.45 15.51
CA GLY A 298 -2.39 1.30 15.70
C GLY A 298 -1.87 1.83 14.37
N GLY A 299 -1.83 0.97 13.36
CA GLY A 299 -1.43 1.33 12.00
C GLY A 299 -2.31 2.38 11.34
N PHE A 300 -3.62 2.27 11.50
CA PHE A 300 -4.58 3.27 11.02
C PHE A 300 -4.26 4.65 11.60
N ILE A 301 -4.13 4.76 12.91
CA ILE A 301 -3.82 6.02 13.60
C ILE A 301 -2.41 6.49 13.26
N GLY A 302 -1.44 5.58 13.25
CA GLY A 302 -0.03 5.89 12.98
C GLY A 302 0.19 6.49 11.59
N ALA A 303 -0.48 5.98 10.56
CA ALA A 303 -0.41 6.53 9.22
C ALA A 303 -0.94 7.97 9.16
N LEU A 304 -2.05 8.25 9.84
CA LEU A 304 -2.61 9.61 9.91
C LEU A 304 -1.66 10.59 10.62
N VAL A 305 -1.10 10.17 11.76
CA VAL A 305 -0.15 10.98 12.54
C VAL A 305 1.14 11.22 11.75
N ALA A 306 1.67 10.20 11.07
CA ALA A 306 2.87 10.30 10.25
C ALA A 306 2.69 11.31 9.10
N GLY A 307 1.58 11.24 8.39
CA GLY A 307 1.27 12.16 7.29
C GLY A 307 1.10 13.60 7.77
N TRP A 308 0.26 13.80 8.77
CA TRP A 308 0.04 15.11 9.38
C TRP A 308 1.33 15.70 9.96
N GLY A 309 2.08 14.89 10.72
CA GLY A 309 3.31 15.32 11.36
C GLY A 309 4.40 15.71 10.35
N SER A 310 4.55 14.95 9.26
CA SER A 310 5.52 15.29 8.22
C SER A 310 5.20 16.61 7.52
N ASP A 311 3.91 16.94 7.35
CA ASP A 311 3.49 18.21 6.74
C ASP A 311 3.64 19.40 7.71
N LYS A 312 3.21 19.23 8.96
CA LYS A 312 3.11 20.34 9.94
C LYS A 312 4.39 20.59 10.73
N LEU A 313 5.08 19.53 11.15
CA LEU A 313 6.28 19.66 11.98
C LEU A 313 7.55 19.82 11.15
N PHE A 314 7.57 19.28 9.94
CA PHE A 314 8.76 19.24 9.08
C PHE A 314 8.55 19.87 7.70
N ASN A 315 7.49 20.66 7.51
CA ASN A 315 7.20 21.39 6.27
C ASN A 315 7.24 20.52 5.00
N GLY A 316 6.73 19.28 5.11
CA GLY A 316 6.72 18.34 4.00
C GLY A 316 8.04 17.57 3.81
N ASN A 317 9.04 17.74 4.68
CA ASN A 317 10.21 16.88 4.69
C ASN A 317 9.90 15.53 5.34
N ARG A 318 9.97 14.46 4.56
CA ARG A 318 9.59 13.10 5.01
C ARG A 318 10.67 12.40 5.83
N GLY A 319 11.93 12.80 5.64
CA GLY A 319 13.08 12.16 6.27
C GLY A 319 13.05 12.12 7.79
N PRO A 320 12.94 13.27 8.49
CA PRO A 320 12.92 13.32 9.95
C PRO A 320 11.75 12.54 10.54
N MET A 321 10.55 12.68 9.98
CA MET A 321 9.37 11.95 10.48
C MET A 321 9.50 10.45 10.27
N ASN A 322 10.03 10.03 9.12
CA ASN A 322 10.25 8.61 8.84
C ASN A 322 11.29 7.99 9.77
N LEU A 323 12.35 8.73 10.10
CA LEU A 323 13.34 8.29 11.07
C LEU A 323 12.76 8.14 12.49
N ILE A 324 11.91 9.07 12.92
CA ILE A 324 11.20 8.98 14.21
C ILE A 324 10.35 7.70 14.24
N PHE A 325 9.62 7.42 13.18
CA PHE A 325 8.80 6.21 13.08
C PHE A 325 9.64 4.93 13.02
N ALA A 326 10.75 4.92 12.28
CA ALA A 326 11.67 3.79 12.24
C ALA A 326 12.32 3.52 13.62
N ALA A 327 12.74 4.54 14.33
CA ALA A 327 13.21 4.42 15.70
C ALA A 327 12.11 3.90 16.65
N GLY A 328 10.88 4.36 16.45
CA GLY A 328 9.70 3.87 17.16
C GLY A 328 9.42 2.38 16.94
N ILE A 329 9.63 1.86 15.73
CA ILE A 329 9.54 0.42 15.43
C ILE A 329 10.55 -0.36 16.30
N LEU A 330 11.81 0.07 16.29
CA LEU A 330 12.86 -0.59 17.06
C LEU A 330 12.54 -0.60 18.56
N LEU A 331 12.13 0.53 19.12
CA LEU A 331 11.80 0.65 20.53
C LEU A 331 10.58 -0.21 20.92
N SER A 332 9.54 -0.21 20.11
CA SER A 332 8.32 -0.98 20.40
C SER A 332 8.52 -2.49 20.22
N VAL A 333 9.29 -2.91 19.24
CA VAL A 333 9.71 -4.31 19.08
C VAL A 333 10.58 -4.75 20.26
N GLY A 334 11.54 -3.91 20.67
CA GLY A 334 12.36 -4.16 21.85
C GLY A 334 11.55 -4.27 23.13
N SER A 335 10.54 -3.42 23.29
CA SER A 335 9.63 -3.46 24.44
C SER A 335 8.84 -4.77 24.50
N LEU A 336 8.32 -5.24 23.37
CA LEU A 336 7.62 -6.52 23.29
C LEU A 336 8.56 -7.68 23.64
N TRP A 337 9.78 -7.66 23.12
CA TRP A 337 10.78 -8.70 23.37
C TRP A 337 11.22 -8.78 24.82
N LEU A 338 11.43 -7.63 25.48
CA LEU A 338 11.91 -7.56 26.86
C LEU A 338 10.82 -7.84 27.91
N MET A 339 9.55 -7.88 27.50
CA MET A 339 8.41 -8.11 28.40
C MET A 339 7.58 -9.35 28.02
N PRO A 340 8.18 -10.55 27.88
CA PRO A 340 7.46 -11.75 27.42
C PRO A 340 6.38 -12.23 28.40
N PHE A 341 6.53 -11.92 29.70
CA PHE A 341 5.60 -12.30 30.75
C PHE A 341 4.67 -11.15 31.20
N ALA A 342 4.64 -10.04 30.45
CA ALA A 342 3.72 -8.95 30.71
C ALA A 342 2.26 -9.41 30.51
N SER A 343 1.33 -8.68 31.12
CA SER A 343 -0.09 -8.96 30.93
C SER A 343 -0.50 -8.85 29.46
N TYR A 344 -1.59 -9.50 29.10
CA TYR A 344 -2.19 -9.40 27.75
C TYR A 344 -2.36 -7.93 27.31
N VAL A 345 -2.88 -7.07 28.20
CA VAL A 345 -3.10 -5.64 27.91
C VAL A 345 -1.81 -4.93 27.56
N MET A 346 -0.72 -5.18 28.29
CA MET A 346 0.59 -4.57 27.97
C MET A 346 1.14 -5.07 26.64
N GLN A 347 1.04 -6.36 26.36
CA GLN A 347 1.49 -6.90 25.07
C GLN A 347 0.63 -6.42 23.91
N ALA A 348 -0.69 -6.38 24.05
CA ALA A 348 -1.60 -5.81 23.06
C ALA A 348 -1.30 -4.32 22.80
N THR A 349 -0.92 -3.56 23.83
CA THR A 349 -0.46 -2.18 23.68
C THR A 349 0.85 -2.11 22.90
N CYS A 350 1.78 -3.03 23.10
CA CYS A 350 2.98 -3.13 22.27
C CYS A 350 2.64 -3.42 20.81
N PHE A 351 1.70 -4.32 20.53
CA PHE A 351 1.22 -4.60 19.17
C PHE A 351 0.62 -3.35 18.52
N PHE A 352 -0.22 -2.63 19.24
CA PHE A 352 -0.75 -1.34 18.79
C PHE A 352 0.38 -0.36 18.45
N THR A 353 1.36 -0.22 19.33
CA THR A 353 2.49 0.71 19.16
C THR A 353 3.38 0.30 17.97
N ILE A 354 3.66 -1.00 17.82
CA ILE A 354 4.40 -1.51 16.65
C ILE A 354 3.62 -1.18 15.37
N GLY A 355 2.32 -1.44 15.35
CA GLY A 355 1.46 -1.11 14.21
C GLY A 355 1.47 0.37 13.87
N PHE A 356 1.36 1.22 14.89
CA PHE A 356 1.42 2.68 14.76
C PHE A 356 2.69 3.11 14.01
N PHE A 357 3.86 2.65 14.43
CA PHE A 357 5.12 3.03 13.81
C PHE A 357 5.38 2.35 12.48
N VAL A 358 5.04 1.07 12.33
CA VAL A 358 5.25 0.31 11.09
C VAL A 358 4.44 0.88 9.93
N PHE A 359 3.14 1.10 10.11
CA PHE A 359 2.28 1.60 9.04
C PHE A 359 2.55 3.07 8.71
N GLY A 360 2.93 3.87 9.71
CA GLY A 360 3.37 5.24 9.48
C GLY A 360 4.66 5.30 8.66
N SER A 361 5.68 4.53 9.01
CA SER A 361 6.92 4.41 8.23
C SER A 361 6.65 3.88 6.82
N GLN A 362 5.83 2.85 6.70
CA GLN A 362 5.42 2.29 5.40
C GLN A 362 4.81 3.36 4.49
N MET A 363 3.89 4.14 5.01
CA MET A 363 3.23 5.21 4.26
C MET A 363 4.23 6.29 3.84
N LEU A 364 5.10 6.72 4.76
CA LEU A 364 6.12 7.74 4.48
C LEU A 364 7.15 7.29 3.46
N ILE A 365 7.57 6.02 3.46
CA ILE A 365 8.50 5.47 2.45
C ILE A 365 7.85 5.48 1.07
N GLY A 366 6.60 5.03 0.96
CA GLY A 366 5.87 5.05 -0.31
C GLY A 366 5.70 6.45 -0.88
N MET A 367 5.38 7.41 -0.02
CA MET A 367 5.23 8.82 -0.40
C MET A 367 6.60 9.44 -0.78
N ALA A 368 7.65 9.20 0.02
CA ALA A 368 8.98 9.68 -0.28
C ALA A 368 9.49 9.14 -1.62
N ALA A 369 9.22 7.88 -1.96
CA ALA A 369 9.58 7.31 -3.25
C ALA A 369 8.92 8.04 -4.42
N ALA A 370 7.64 8.38 -4.30
CA ALA A 370 6.95 9.19 -5.31
C ALA A 370 7.54 10.60 -5.44
N GLU A 371 7.88 11.23 -4.31
CA GLU A 371 8.43 12.60 -4.26
C GLU A 371 9.89 12.69 -4.68
N CYS A 372 10.71 11.65 -4.41
CA CYS A 372 12.12 11.58 -4.81
C CYS A 372 12.30 11.22 -6.29
N SER A 373 11.25 10.77 -6.97
CA SER A 373 11.24 10.51 -8.42
C SER A 373 10.78 11.75 -9.19
N HIS A 374 10.70 11.63 -10.50
CA HIS A 374 10.04 12.62 -11.34
C HIS A 374 8.52 12.45 -11.27
N LYS A 375 7.74 13.55 -11.38
CA LYS A 375 6.25 13.48 -11.34
C LYS A 375 5.65 12.52 -12.36
N GLU A 376 6.25 12.44 -13.55
CA GLU A 376 5.82 11.52 -14.61
C GLU A 376 6.25 10.05 -14.37
N ALA A 377 7.00 9.77 -13.32
CA ALA A 377 7.45 8.43 -12.92
C ALA A 377 7.04 8.06 -11.49
N ALA A 378 6.13 8.80 -10.86
CA ALA A 378 5.71 8.55 -9.48
C ALA A 378 5.07 7.17 -9.30
N GLY A 379 4.27 6.72 -10.27
CA GLY A 379 3.70 5.38 -10.28
C GLY A 379 4.76 4.29 -10.42
N ALA A 380 5.73 4.49 -11.31
CA ALA A 380 6.87 3.57 -11.48
C ALA A 380 7.74 3.50 -10.23
N ALA A 381 8.03 4.63 -9.58
CA ALA A 381 8.82 4.69 -8.35
C ALA A 381 8.13 3.95 -7.20
N THR A 382 6.85 4.23 -6.95
CA THR A 382 6.09 3.54 -5.91
C THR A 382 5.89 2.05 -6.22
N GLY A 383 5.75 1.70 -7.48
CA GLY A 383 5.72 0.32 -7.94
C GLY A 383 7.02 -0.41 -7.71
N PHE A 384 8.16 0.25 -8.00
CA PHE A 384 9.50 -0.31 -7.80
C PHE A 384 9.79 -0.58 -6.31
N VAL A 385 9.59 0.40 -5.44
CA VAL A 385 9.75 0.17 -4.00
C VAL A 385 8.76 -0.85 -3.47
N GLY A 386 7.55 -0.91 -4.05
CA GLY A 386 6.53 -1.91 -3.72
C GLY A 386 6.94 -3.34 -4.07
N LEU A 387 7.68 -3.56 -5.15
CA LEU A 387 8.28 -4.85 -5.47
C LEU A 387 9.19 -5.33 -4.35
N PHE A 388 10.08 -4.46 -3.86
CA PHE A 388 10.97 -4.76 -2.74
C PHE A 388 10.20 -5.02 -1.44
N ALA A 389 9.13 -4.27 -1.19
CA ALA A 389 8.26 -4.50 -0.04
C ALA A 389 7.73 -5.95 0.00
N TYR A 390 7.25 -6.47 -1.12
CA TYR A 390 6.74 -7.84 -1.18
C TYR A 390 7.82 -8.91 -1.18
N LEU A 391 9.03 -8.61 -1.63
CA LEU A 391 10.21 -9.43 -1.35
C LEU A 391 10.47 -9.52 0.17
N GLY A 392 10.37 -8.39 0.87
CA GLY A 392 10.47 -8.36 2.33
C GLY A 392 9.38 -9.20 3.01
N ALA A 393 8.14 -9.04 2.60
CA ALA A 393 7.03 -9.84 3.12
C ALA A 393 7.26 -11.35 2.92
N SER A 394 7.80 -11.76 1.78
CA SER A 394 8.12 -13.16 1.51
C SER A 394 9.22 -13.74 2.42
N LEU A 395 10.17 -12.90 2.87
CA LEU A 395 11.21 -13.31 3.82
C LEU A 395 10.66 -13.55 5.23
N ALA A 396 9.56 -12.91 5.60
CA ALA A 396 8.88 -13.17 6.87
C ALA A 396 8.04 -14.46 6.88
N GLY A 397 7.88 -15.13 5.75
CA GLY A 397 7.19 -16.40 5.63
C GLY A 397 8.12 -17.59 6.00
N TRP A 398 8.47 -18.38 5.00
CA TRP A 398 9.26 -19.60 5.21
C TRP A 398 10.64 -19.38 5.88
N PRO A 399 11.46 -18.37 5.51
CA PRO A 399 12.73 -18.14 6.18
C PRO A 399 12.57 -17.87 7.68
N LEU A 400 11.61 -17.04 8.05
CA LEU A 400 11.35 -16.72 9.47
C LEU A 400 10.77 -17.91 10.23
N ALA A 401 9.97 -18.75 9.58
CA ALA A 401 9.52 -20.02 10.17
C ALA A 401 10.69 -20.91 10.54
N LYS A 402 11.73 -21.01 9.70
CA LYS A 402 12.97 -21.75 10.00
C LYS A 402 13.73 -21.17 11.18
N VAL A 403 13.75 -19.84 11.31
CA VAL A 403 14.34 -19.18 12.48
C VAL A 403 13.56 -19.53 13.75
N LEU A 404 12.24 -19.53 13.71
CA LEU A 404 11.38 -19.94 14.82
C LEU A 404 11.60 -21.40 15.23
N ASP A 405 11.71 -22.30 14.27
CA ASP A 405 11.96 -23.72 14.51
C ASP A 405 13.34 -23.97 15.20
N THR A 406 14.35 -23.17 14.85
CA THR A 406 15.73 -23.37 15.31
C THR A 406 16.03 -22.57 16.58
N TRP A 407 15.62 -21.32 16.65
CA TRP A 407 15.99 -20.37 17.71
C TRP A 407 14.79 -19.80 18.48
N HIS A 408 13.60 -20.35 18.23
CA HIS A 408 12.36 -19.94 18.90
C HIS A 408 12.08 -18.45 18.80
N TRP A 409 11.33 -17.92 19.75
CA TRP A 409 10.93 -16.50 19.76
C TRP A 409 12.10 -15.52 19.94
N SER A 410 13.19 -15.96 20.60
CA SER A 410 14.42 -15.13 20.69
C SER A 410 15.01 -14.84 19.33
N GLY A 411 15.12 -15.86 18.46
CA GLY A 411 15.58 -15.68 17.08
C GLY A 411 14.65 -14.80 16.26
N PHE A 412 13.33 -14.97 16.43
CA PHE A 412 12.32 -14.14 15.79
C PHE A 412 12.52 -12.66 16.13
N PHE A 413 12.63 -12.30 17.42
CA PHE A 413 12.82 -10.91 17.84
C PHE A 413 14.18 -10.35 17.44
N VAL A 414 15.25 -11.15 17.42
CA VAL A 414 16.55 -10.71 16.90
C VAL A 414 16.42 -10.30 15.43
N VAL A 415 15.77 -11.11 14.61
CA VAL A 415 15.60 -10.81 13.17
C VAL A 415 14.81 -9.51 12.97
N ILE A 416 13.66 -9.37 13.61
CA ILE A 416 12.84 -8.16 13.41
C ILE A 416 13.47 -6.92 14.05
N ALA A 417 14.19 -7.05 15.16
CA ALA A 417 14.91 -5.93 15.78
C ALA A 417 16.08 -5.47 14.89
N ILE A 418 16.85 -6.39 14.31
CA ILE A 418 17.90 -6.07 13.34
C ILE A 418 17.31 -5.39 12.11
N ALA A 419 16.20 -5.92 11.56
CA ALA A 419 15.51 -5.30 10.43
C ALA A 419 15.07 -3.86 10.77
N ALA A 420 14.46 -3.64 11.93
CA ALA A 420 14.06 -2.31 12.39
C ALA A 420 15.26 -1.37 12.57
N GLY A 421 16.34 -1.83 13.18
CA GLY A 421 17.56 -1.05 13.38
C GLY A 421 18.24 -0.63 12.07
N ILE A 422 18.38 -1.56 11.13
CA ILE A 422 18.98 -1.26 9.82
C ILE A 422 18.08 -0.32 9.02
N SER A 423 16.74 -0.48 9.10
CA SER A 423 15.83 0.44 8.42
C SER A 423 15.99 1.88 8.91
N ALA A 424 16.19 2.09 10.22
CA ALA A 424 16.46 3.39 10.80
C ALA A 424 17.81 3.96 10.30
N LEU A 425 18.85 3.14 10.21
CA LEU A 425 20.16 3.57 9.69
C LEU A 425 20.10 3.98 8.21
N LEU A 426 19.34 3.25 7.39
CA LEU A 426 19.15 3.56 5.97
C LEU A 426 18.40 4.88 5.73
N LEU A 427 17.67 5.37 6.72
CA LEU A 427 16.94 6.63 6.64
C LEU A 427 17.76 7.86 7.07
N LEU A 428 18.93 7.68 7.67
CA LEU A 428 19.78 8.80 8.12
C LEU A 428 20.14 9.79 6.99
N PRO A 429 20.47 9.34 5.76
CA PRO A 429 20.77 10.28 4.66
C PRO A 429 19.61 11.22 4.31
N PHE A 430 18.37 10.85 4.64
CA PHE A 430 17.19 11.68 4.35
C PHE A 430 16.94 12.80 5.36
N LEU A 431 17.68 12.88 6.46
CA LEU A 431 17.50 13.93 7.47
C LEU A 431 17.75 15.32 6.93
N ASN A 432 18.79 15.47 6.10
CA ASN A 432 19.24 16.76 5.56
C ASN A 432 18.80 16.98 4.11
N ALA A 433 18.25 15.97 3.45
CA ALA A 433 17.77 16.08 2.09
C ALA A 433 16.36 16.68 2.10
N GLN A 434 16.24 17.98 1.86
CA GLN A 434 14.95 18.59 1.56
C GLN A 434 14.37 18.06 0.26
N THR A 435 15.23 17.81 -0.70
CA THR A 435 14.99 16.97 -1.89
C THR A 435 16.31 16.32 -2.29
N PRO A 436 16.33 15.08 -2.77
CA PRO A 436 17.54 14.43 -3.32
C PRO A 436 18.15 15.11 -4.52
N ARG A 437 17.71 16.30 -4.90
CA ARG A 437 18.05 17.04 -6.10
C ARG A 437 18.92 18.26 -5.86
N GLU A 438 19.17 18.59 -4.60
CA GLU A 438 20.10 19.66 -4.21
C GLU A 438 21.55 19.16 -3.97
N ALA A 439 21.82 17.89 -4.29
CA ALA A 439 23.14 17.28 -4.21
C ALA A 439 23.79 17.08 -5.58
#